data_429247adca9a1b0444e4a72c7db78f26
#
_entry.id   429247adca9a1b0444e4a72c7db78f26
#
_cell.length_a   1.000
_cell.length_b   1.000
_cell.length_c   1.000
_cell.angle_alpha   90.00
_cell.angle_beta   90.00
_cell.angle_gamma   90.00
#
_symmetry.space_group_name_H-M   'P 1'
#
loop_
_entity.id
_entity.type
_entity.pdbx_description
1 polymer ?
#
loop_
_entity_poly.entity_id
_entity_poly.type
_entity_poly.pdbx_seq_one_letter_code
_entity_poly.pdbx_strand_id
1 'polypeptide(L)'
;LPFPEVYAALEQKAIDGQENPVSVIATSKFYEVQKYITLTNHQYNPQSVIFSKKVWDTLTPAEKKIIDDSADEATKYQRQQARAAVAVNLDVLKKGGMTVSEFSPAEVAKLRDKMKPVIAQFSASVGDETVKEVQAELAKLRK
;
A
#
# COMPACT_ATOMS: atom_id res chain seq x y z
N LEU A 1 6.92 16.17 -2.40
CA LEU A 1 5.73 17.02 -2.57
C LEU A 1 4.69 16.59 -1.53
N PRO A 2 4.07 17.51 -0.78
CA PRO A 2 2.97 17.18 0.12
C PRO A 2 1.78 16.59 -0.65
N PHE A 3 1.15 15.56 -0.11
CA PHE A 3 0.08 14.85 -0.81
C PHE A 3 -1.09 15.74 -1.30
N PRO A 4 -1.55 16.77 -0.54
CA PRO A 4 -2.61 17.67 -1.01
C PRO A 4 -2.27 18.47 -2.28
N GLU A 5 -0.99 18.61 -2.60
CA GLU A 5 -0.51 19.35 -3.78
C GLU A 5 -0.38 18.48 -5.03
N VAL A 6 -0.46 17.15 -4.89
CA VAL A 6 -0.19 16.19 -5.98
C VAL A 6 -1.17 16.35 -7.13
N TYR A 7 -2.47 16.50 -6.86
CA TYR A 7 -3.47 16.67 -7.92
C TYR A 7 -3.17 17.90 -8.80
N ALA A 8 -2.96 19.06 -8.17
CA ALA A 8 -2.66 20.29 -8.88
C ALA A 8 -1.34 20.22 -9.66
N ALA A 9 -0.33 19.56 -9.09
CA ALA A 9 0.96 19.36 -9.77
C ALA A 9 0.84 18.46 -11.00
N LEU A 10 0.01 17.42 -10.95
CA LEU A 10 -0.30 16.56 -12.11
C LEU A 10 -1.10 17.32 -13.17
N GLU A 11 -2.10 18.09 -12.76
CA GLU A 11 -2.92 18.90 -13.66
C GLU A 11 -2.09 19.93 -14.42
N GLN A 12 -1.20 20.63 -13.70
CA GLN A 12 -0.31 21.64 -14.26
C GLN A 12 0.91 21.04 -15.00
N LYS A 13 1.05 19.71 -14.99
CA LYS A 13 2.21 18.99 -15.56
C LYS A 13 3.54 19.39 -14.94
N ALA A 14 3.53 19.81 -13.67
CA ALA A 14 4.73 20.05 -12.88
C ALA A 14 5.40 18.75 -12.46
N ILE A 15 4.63 17.66 -12.41
CA ILE A 15 5.11 16.28 -12.28
C ILE A 15 4.44 15.41 -13.37
N ASP A 16 5.16 14.39 -13.84
CA ASP A 16 4.69 13.51 -14.92
C ASP A 16 3.80 12.36 -14.42
N GLY A 17 3.96 11.97 -13.17
CA GLY A 17 3.23 10.84 -12.59
C GLY A 17 3.38 10.76 -11.08
N GLN A 18 2.69 9.79 -10.51
CA GLN A 18 2.69 9.47 -9.08
C GLN A 18 2.55 7.97 -8.88
N GLU A 19 2.84 7.46 -7.70
CA GLU A 19 2.51 6.09 -7.30
C GLU A 19 1.67 6.13 -6.02
N ASN A 20 0.60 5.37 -6.01
CA ASN A 20 -0.30 5.22 -4.88
C ASN A 20 -1.16 3.96 -5.05
N PRO A 21 -1.76 3.44 -3.98
CA PRO A 21 -2.77 2.40 -4.07
C PRO A 21 -3.96 2.80 -4.94
N VAL A 22 -4.55 1.85 -5.64
CA VAL A 22 -5.71 2.05 -6.54
C VAL A 22 -6.85 2.81 -5.85
N SER A 23 -7.09 2.53 -4.57
CA SER A 23 -8.12 3.23 -3.77
C SER A 23 -7.80 4.72 -3.60
N VAL A 24 -6.55 5.07 -3.35
CA VAL A 24 -6.11 6.46 -3.22
C VAL A 24 -6.25 7.20 -4.55
N ILE A 25 -5.83 6.57 -5.65
CA ILE A 25 -5.96 7.13 -7.00
C ILE A 25 -7.44 7.42 -7.33
N ALA A 26 -8.34 6.50 -6.98
CA ALA A 26 -9.77 6.67 -7.22
C ALA A 26 -10.38 7.77 -6.32
N THR A 27 -10.12 7.75 -5.02
CA THR A 27 -10.70 8.71 -4.08
C THR A 27 -10.16 10.12 -4.25
N SER A 28 -8.88 10.26 -4.68
CA SER A 28 -8.26 11.55 -5.01
C SER A 28 -8.53 12.00 -6.44
N LYS A 29 -9.33 11.25 -7.20
CA LYS A 29 -9.74 11.56 -8.57
C LYS A 29 -8.57 11.77 -9.55
N PHE A 30 -7.43 11.11 -9.32
CA PHE A 30 -6.28 11.28 -10.20
C PHE A 30 -6.54 10.82 -11.65
N TYR A 31 -7.60 10.02 -11.88
CA TYR A 31 -8.06 9.65 -13.21
C TYR A 31 -8.53 10.85 -14.06
N GLU A 32 -8.82 12.00 -13.46
CA GLU A 32 -9.18 13.23 -14.18
C GLU A 32 -7.94 13.87 -14.82
N VAL A 33 -6.76 13.69 -14.23
CA VAL A 33 -5.49 14.34 -14.64
C VAL A 33 -4.43 13.35 -15.14
N GLN A 34 -4.69 12.02 -15.05
CA GLN A 34 -3.79 10.95 -15.51
C GLN A 34 -4.55 9.96 -16.39
N LYS A 35 -4.00 9.62 -17.56
CA LYS A 35 -4.65 8.72 -18.53
C LYS A 35 -4.29 7.25 -18.35
N TYR A 36 -3.18 6.95 -17.70
CA TYR A 36 -2.61 5.60 -17.63
C TYR A 36 -2.34 5.20 -16.19
N ILE A 37 -2.58 3.95 -15.88
CA ILE A 37 -2.17 3.32 -14.63
C ILE A 37 -1.57 1.94 -14.92
N THR A 38 -0.45 1.63 -14.30
CA THR A 38 0.15 0.29 -14.33
C THR A 38 0.08 -0.32 -12.93
N LEU A 39 -0.51 -1.50 -12.82
CA LEU A 39 -0.58 -2.25 -11.57
C LEU A 39 0.75 -2.97 -11.34
N THR A 40 1.61 -2.34 -10.57
CA THR A 40 2.98 -2.83 -10.35
C THR A 40 3.09 -3.76 -9.15
N ASN A 41 2.18 -3.64 -8.17
CA ASN A 41 2.21 -4.39 -6.90
C ASN A 41 3.60 -4.41 -6.24
N HIS A 42 4.32 -3.29 -6.32
CA HIS A 42 5.71 -3.18 -5.90
C HIS A 42 5.88 -2.97 -4.40
N GLN A 43 4.84 -2.53 -3.71
CA GLN A 43 4.88 -2.23 -2.29
C GLN A 43 3.64 -2.78 -1.58
N TYR A 44 3.84 -3.38 -0.41
CA TYR A 44 2.77 -3.69 0.53
C TYR A 44 2.73 -2.59 1.60
N ASN A 45 1.58 -1.93 1.75
CA ASN A 45 1.38 -0.81 2.68
C ASN A 45 0.53 -1.27 3.89
N PRO A 46 1.15 -1.88 4.91
CA PRO A 46 0.42 -2.22 6.13
C PRO A 46 0.11 -0.96 6.92
N GLN A 47 -1.06 -0.93 7.55
CA GLN A 47 -1.45 0.12 8.49
C GLN A 47 -1.45 -0.44 9.90
N SER A 48 -0.90 0.32 10.85
CA SER A 48 -0.90 -0.04 12.27
C SER A 48 -1.89 0.85 13.03
N VAL A 49 -2.68 0.22 13.89
CA VAL A 49 -3.48 0.96 14.88
C VAL A 49 -2.56 1.29 16.04
N ILE A 50 -2.34 2.58 16.27
CA ILE A 50 -1.44 3.07 17.31
C ILE A 50 -2.28 3.75 18.40
N PHE A 51 -2.00 3.41 19.65
CA PHE A 51 -2.60 4.04 20.81
C PHE A 51 -1.53 4.73 21.67
N SER A 52 -1.82 5.93 22.18
CA SER A 52 -0.88 6.64 23.06
C SER A 52 -0.62 5.85 24.33
N LYS A 53 0.63 5.47 24.57
CA LYS A 53 1.01 4.77 25.81
C LYS A 53 0.62 5.56 27.06
N LYS A 54 0.78 6.88 27.04
CA LYS A 54 0.41 7.75 28.16
C LYS A 54 -1.08 7.65 28.48
N VAL A 55 -1.94 7.58 27.48
CA VAL A 55 -3.40 7.40 27.67
C VAL A 55 -3.70 5.95 28.03
N TRP A 56 -3.08 4.98 27.36
CA TRP A 56 -3.26 3.56 27.62
C TRP A 56 -3.00 3.20 29.08
N ASP A 57 -1.94 3.75 29.67
CA ASP A 57 -1.56 3.47 31.06
C ASP A 57 -2.58 4.00 32.09
N THR A 58 -3.43 4.96 31.71
CA THR A 58 -4.50 5.50 32.58
C THR A 58 -5.78 4.66 32.53
N LEU A 59 -5.90 3.75 31.56
CA LEU A 59 -7.11 2.94 31.37
C LEU A 59 -7.16 1.75 32.34
N THR A 60 -8.37 1.44 32.78
CA THR A 60 -8.65 0.22 33.52
C THR A 60 -8.48 -1.03 32.63
N PRO A 61 -8.29 -2.22 33.21
CA PRO A 61 -8.25 -3.46 32.44
C PRO A 61 -9.50 -3.70 31.58
N ALA A 62 -10.68 -3.30 32.04
CA ALA A 62 -11.92 -3.43 31.28
C ALA A 62 -11.94 -2.51 30.05
N GLU A 63 -11.50 -1.26 30.19
CA GLU A 63 -11.40 -0.30 29.08
C GLU A 63 -10.36 -0.75 28.04
N LYS A 64 -9.20 -1.25 28.50
CA LYS A 64 -8.18 -1.83 27.60
C LYS A 64 -8.75 -2.98 26.79
N LYS A 65 -9.49 -3.89 27.44
CA LYS A 65 -10.12 -5.01 26.74
C LYS A 65 -11.13 -4.57 25.69
N ILE A 66 -11.93 -3.54 25.96
CA ILE A 66 -12.88 -3.00 24.98
C ILE A 66 -12.14 -2.46 23.76
N ILE A 67 -11.02 -1.75 23.96
CA ILE A 67 -10.23 -1.19 22.87
C ILE A 67 -9.59 -2.31 22.04
N ASP A 68 -9.00 -3.31 22.69
CA ASP A 68 -8.37 -4.44 22.01
C ASP A 68 -9.39 -5.24 21.18
N ASP A 69 -10.53 -5.61 21.77
CA ASP A 69 -11.60 -6.33 21.07
C ASP A 69 -12.13 -5.52 19.87
N SER A 70 -12.34 -4.22 20.07
CA SER A 70 -12.81 -3.32 18.99
C SER A 70 -11.79 -3.18 17.87
N ALA A 71 -10.49 -3.08 18.21
CA ALA A 71 -9.42 -3.00 17.22
C ALA A 71 -9.30 -4.29 16.40
N ASP A 72 -9.46 -5.45 17.05
CA ASP A 72 -9.46 -6.75 16.38
C ASP A 72 -10.63 -6.90 15.40
N GLU A 73 -11.84 -6.53 15.82
CA GLU A 73 -13.03 -6.55 14.96
C GLU A 73 -12.88 -5.59 13.79
N ALA A 74 -12.50 -4.35 14.05
CA ALA A 74 -12.26 -3.33 13.04
C ALA A 74 -11.19 -3.75 12.04
N THR A 75 -10.12 -4.40 12.50
CA THR A 75 -9.03 -4.90 11.63
C THR A 75 -9.53 -5.98 10.66
N LYS A 76 -10.33 -6.92 11.14
CA LYS A 76 -10.92 -7.97 10.29
C LYS A 76 -11.84 -7.37 9.23
N TYR A 77 -12.73 -6.48 9.65
CA TYR A 77 -13.63 -5.76 8.77
C TYR A 77 -12.88 -4.93 7.72
N GLN A 78 -11.92 -4.11 8.16
CA GLN A 78 -11.12 -3.24 7.28
C GLN A 78 -10.39 -4.05 6.19
N ARG A 79 -9.73 -5.15 6.55
CA ARG A 79 -9.02 -6.01 5.59
C ARG A 79 -9.95 -6.59 4.53
N GLN A 80 -11.15 -7.00 4.93
CA GLN A 80 -12.16 -7.51 4.01
C GLN A 80 -12.65 -6.41 3.06
N GLN A 81 -12.98 -5.24 3.59
CA GLN A 81 -13.44 -4.09 2.79
C GLN A 81 -12.34 -3.58 1.85
N ALA A 82 -11.11 -3.44 2.32
CA ALA A 82 -10.00 -2.98 1.49
C ALA A 82 -9.74 -3.91 0.29
N ARG A 83 -9.81 -5.23 0.49
CA ARG A 83 -9.66 -6.20 -0.61
C ARG A 83 -10.82 -6.13 -1.60
N ALA A 84 -12.05 -6.03 -1.11
CA ALA A 84 -13.24 -5.90 -1.96
C ALA A 84 -13.24 -4.60 -2.77
N ALA A 85 -12.74 -3.51 -2.18
CA ALA A 85 -12.69 -2.20 -2.81
C ALA A 85 -11.74 -2.12 -4.02
N VAL A 86 -10.75 -3.01 -4.15
CA VAL A 86 -9.79 -2.96 -5.27
C VAL A 86 -10.50 -3.07 -6.62
N ALA A 87 -11.36 -4.06 -6.80
CA ALA A 87 -12.10 -4.26 -8.06
C ALA A 87 -13.04 -3.07 -8.35
N VAL A 88 -13.75 -2.59 -7.33
CA VAL A 88 -14.66 -1.44 -7.46
C VAL A 88 -13.91 -0.18 -7.87
N ASN A 89 -12.77 0.09 -7.24
CA ASN A 89 -11.96 1.26 -7.57
C ASN A 89 -11.34 1.15 -8.97
N LEU A 90 -10.91 -0.03 -9.40
CA LEU A 90 -10.43 -0.23 -10.78
C LEU A 90 -11.52 0.07 -11.80
N ASP A 91 -12.77 -0.32 -11.53
CA ASP A 91 -13.90 0.02 -12.40
C ASP A 91 -14.15 1.53 -12.44
N VAL A 92 -14.03 2.22 -11.31
CA VAL A 92 -14.12 3.69 -11.26
C VAL A 92 -13.05 4.33 -12.16
N LEU A 93 -11.79 3.87 -12.06
CA LEU A 93 -10.69 4.39 -12.87
C LEU A 93 -10.92 4.16 -14.37
N LYS A 94 -11.35 2.95 -14.76
CA LYS A 94 -11.67 2.62 -16.15
C LYS A 94 -12.83 3.48 -16.69
N LYS A 95 -13.89 3.65 -15.92
CA LYS A 95 -15.02 4.52 -16.28
C LYS A 95 -14.63 5.99 -16.34
N GLY A 96 -13.64 6.41 -15.54
CA GLY A 96 -13.04 7.73 -15.57
C GLY A 96 -12.08 7.95 -16.76
N GLY A 97 -11.91 6.95 -17.62
CA GLY A 97 -11.12 7.06 -18.85
C GLY A 97 -9.67 6.59 -18.73
N MET A 98 -9.25 6.01 -17.59
CA MET A 98 -7.90 5.47 -17.45
C MET A 98 -7.72 4.15 -18.21
N THR A 99 -6.60 4.04 -18.91
CA THR A 99 -6.10 2.75 -19.44
C THR A 99 -5.32 2.03 -18.35
N VAL A 100 -5.78 0.85 -17.99
CA VAL A 100 -5.14 0.01 -16.97
C VAL A 100 -4.24 -1.02 -17.64
N SER A 101 -2.99 -1.12 -17.21
CA SER A 101 -2.02 -2.13 -17.64
C SER A 101 -1.46 -2.90 -16.43
N GLU A 102 -0.93 -4.08 -16.68
CA GLU A 102 -0.30 -4.96 -15.69
C GLU A 102 1.02 -5.48 -16.24
N PHE A 103 1.97 -5.75 -15.34
CA PHE A 103 3.17 -6.45 -15.72
C PHE A 103 2.91 -7.94 -15.91
N SER A 104 3.47 -8.51 -16.96
CA SER A 104 3.54 -9.96 -17.09
C SER A 104 4.38 -10.59 -15.98
N PRO A 105 4.17 -11.88 -15.64
CA PRO A 105 5.02 -12.57 -14.66
C PRO A 105 6.52 -12.49 -14.96
N ALA A 106 6.88 -12.50 -16.25
CA ALA A 106 8.27 -12.39 -16.70
C ALA A 106 8.86 -10.99 -16.43
N GLU A 107 8.08 -9.93 -16.60
CA GLU A 107 8.49 -8.54 -16.29
C GLU A 107 8.64 -8.35 -14.78
N VAL A 108 7.71 -8.89 -13.99
CA VAL A 108 7.81 -8.89 -12.52
C VAL A 108 9.07 -9.61 -12.06
N ALA A 109 9.41 -10.76 -12.65
CA ALA A 109 10.65 -11.48 -12.32
C ALA A 109 11.90 -10.65 -12.63
N LYS A 110 11.96 -9.99 -13.80
CA LYS A 110 13.07 -9.08 -14.15
C LYS A 110 13.20 -7.91 -13.17
N LEU A 111 12.09 -7.33 -12.72
CA LEU A 111 12.12 -6.25 -11.72
C LEU A 111 12.66 -6.75 -10.39
N ARG A 112 12.21 -7.93 -9.93
CA ARG A 112 12.73 -8.53 -8.68
C ARG A 112 14.24 -8.76 -8.75
N ASP A 113 14.75 -9.23 -9.88
CA ASP A 113 16.19 -9.44 -10.06
C ASP A 113 16.95 -8.13 -9.98
N LYS A 114 16.45 -7.07 -10.59
CA LYS A 114 17.05 -5.72 -10.50
C LYS A 114 17.01 -5.13 -9.09
N MET A 115 16.05 -5.53 -8.25
CA MET A 115 15.94 -5.04 -6.87
C MET A 115 16.86 -5.77 -5.88
N LYS A 116 17.42 -6.94 -6.23
CA LYS A 116 18.34 -7.68 -5.34
C LYS A 116 19.50 -6.85 -4.79
N PRO A 117 20.26 -6.09 -5.61
CA PRO A 117 21.35 -5.26 -5.09
C PRO A 117 20.84 -4.13 -4.18
N VAL A 118 19.66 -3.57 -4.46
CA VAL A 118 19.05 -2.53 -3.61
C VAL A 118 18.68 -3.11 -2.24
N ILE A 119 18.06 -4.29 -2.20
CA ILE A 119 17.75 -4.99 -0.95
C ILE A 119 19.03 -5.26 -0.15
N ALA A 120 20.09 -5.76 -0.81
CA ALA A 120 21.37 -6.02 -0.15
C ALA A 120 22.00 -4.74 0.42
N GLN A 121 21.91 -3.63 -0.29
CA GLN A 121 22.45 -2.33 0.14
C GLN A 121 21.80 -1.82 1.43
N PHE A 122 20.49 -2.03 1.58
CA PHE A 122 19.72 -1.50 2.71
C PHE A 122 19.44 -2.53 3.81
N SER A 123 19.81 -3.79 3.61
CA SER A 123 19.54 -4.89 4.57
C SER A 123 20.04 -4.57 5.98
N ALA A 124 21.28 -4.09 6.12
CA ALA A 124 21.85 -3.76 7.42
C ALA A 124 21.08 -2.65 8.17
N SER A 125 20.53 -1.67 7.45
CA SER A 125 19.75 -0.57 8.06
C SER A 125 18.35 -0.99 8.48
N VAL A 126 17.78 -2.01 7.84
CA VAL A 126 16.46 -2.59 8.18
C VAL A 126 16.61 -3.65 9.27
N GLY A 127 17.73 -4.33 9.31
CA GLY A 127 18.04 -5.50 10.13
C GLY A 127 18.11 -6.77 9.28
N ASP A 128 19.31 -7.31 9.12
CA ASP A 128 19.58 -8.46 8.24
C ASP A 128 18.72 -9.68 8.57
N GLU A 129 18.48 -9.95 9.86
CA GLU A 129 17.64 -11.08 10.29
C GLU A 129 16.20 -10.90 9.85
N THR A 130 15.64 -9.69 10.01
CA THR A 130 14.27 -9.36 9.54
C THR A 130 14.16 -9.53 8.03
N VAL A 131 15.15 -9.06 7.27
CA VAL A 131 15.16 -9.20 5.81
C VAL A 131 15.23 -10.67 5.40
N LYS A 132 16.07 -11.48 6.04
CA LYS A 132 16.15 -12.93 5.79
C LYS A 132 14.82 -13.64 6.08
N GLU A 133 14.19 -13.33 7.22
CA GLU A 133 12.91 -13.91 7.60
C GLU A 133 11.82 -13.60 6.58
N VAL A 134 11.67 -12.34 6.19
CA VAL A 134 10.70 -11.92 5.17
C VAL A 134 10.97 -12.61 3.83
N GLN A 135 12.22 -12.69 3.39
CA GLN A 135 12.57 -13.39 2.14
C GLN A 135 12.27 -14.88 2.20
N ALA A 136 12.51 -15.54 3.34
CA ALA A 136 12.20 -16.94 3.55
C ALA A 136 10.68 -17.19 3.47
N GLU A 137 9.87 -16.36 4.10
CA GLU A 137 8.39 -16.46 4.01
C GLU A 137 7.88 -16.21 2.59
N LEU A 138 8.42 -15.20 1.91
CA LEU A 138 8.06 -14.94 0.51
C LEU A 138 8.41 -16.11 -0.41
N ALA A 139 9.52 -16.81 -0.18
CA ALA A 139 9.92 -17.98 -0.96
C ALA A 139 8.93 -19.16 -0.80
N LYS A 140 8.35 -19.34 0.39
CA LYS A 140 7.32 -20.35 0.65
C LYS A 140 6.02 -20.08 -0.12
N LEU A 141 5.67 -18.81 -0.31
CA LEU A 141 4.43 -18.37 -0.95
C LEU A 141 4.54 -18.27 -2.48
N ARG A 142 5.75 -18.13 -2.99
CA ARG A 142 6.05 -18.02 -4.43
C ARG A 142 6.33 -19.40 -5.04
N LYS A 143 5.35 -20.28 -4.99
CA LYS A 143 5.44 -21.60 -5.65
C LYS A 143 5.06 -21.49 -7.12
#